data_1b911ce8e2b5bcb9e4e8dce994b6a9ca
#
_entry.id   1b911ce8e2b5bcb9e4e8dce994b6a9ca
#
_cell.length_a   1.000
_cell.length_b   1.000
_cell.length_c   1.000
_cell.angle_alpha   90.00
_cell.angle_beta   90.00
_cell.angle_gamma   90.00
#
_symmetry.space_group_name_H-M   'P 1'
#
loop_
_entity.id
_entity.type
_entity.pdbx_description
1 polymer ?
#
loop_
_entity_poly.entity_id
_entity_poly.type
_entity_poly.pdbx_seq_one_letter_code
_entity_poly.pdbx_strand_id
1 'polypeptide(L)'
;MSRTAGQGRSAVPDVTVPRLAVYLRKLRELRGRGVERISSQELAEEVDLNAAQIRKDLSYFGEFGVRGVGYEVDRLVDEITRCLGLDRTWNVIIIGAGQLGTALAWYRGFSQQGFRLVGVFDDAPRKIGAAYGTGHVLDVADLERFSDERRRSGDAVDLALVTVPASAAQETVDRVARAGIRAVVNFAPTRVTAPAGVMVRQVDLTSELMLLSFHLRDAMGEP
;
A
#
# COMPACT_ATOMS: atom_id res chain seq x y z
N MET A 1 32.72 9.41 11.25
CA MET A 1 31.80 10.30 11.96
C MET A 1 30.40 9.74 11.79
N SER A 2 29.92 9.03 12.81
CA SER A 2 28.60 8.38 12.86
C SER A 2 27.50 9.43 12.84
N ARG A 3 26.59 9.35 11.89
CA ARG A 3 25.31 10.10 11.94
C ARG A 3 24.27 9.21 12.60
N THR A 4 23.91 9.62 13.79
CA THR A 4 22.90 9.10 14.69
C THR A 4 21.57 8.89 13.95
N ALA A 5 21.18 7.64 13.76
CA ALA A 5 19.81 7.26 13.44
C ALA A 5 19.00 7.36 14.75
N GLY A 6 17.84 8.05 14.72
CA GLY A 6 16.85 7.95 15.80
C GLY A 6 16.51 9.23 16.53
N GLN A 7 16.10 10.30 15.82
CA GLN A 7 15.23 11.29 16.46
C GLN A 7 13.78 10.96 16.09
N GLY A 8 12.97 10.72 17.14
CA GLY A 8 11.63 10.18 17.08
C GLY A 8 10.74 10.90 16.07
N ARG A 9 10.32 10.20 15.03
CA ARG A 9 9.11 10.55 14.32
C ARG A 9 7.99 10.49 15.35
N SER A 10 7.44 11.64 15.72
CA SER A 10 6.14 11.75 16.39
C SER A 10 5.23 10.74 15.66
N ALA A 11 4.56 9.87 16.41
CA ALA A 11 3.78 8.80 15.80
C ALA A 11 2.76 9.42 14.83
N VAL A 12 3.02 9.29 13.54
CA VAL A 12 2.12 9.76 12.49
C VAL A 12 0.84 8.95 12.61
N PRO A 13 -0.34 9.58 12.78
CA PRO A 13 -1.58 8.83 12.86
C PRO A 13 -1.78 8.00 11.57
N ASP A 14 -2.20 6.74 11.73
CA ASP A 14 -2.45 5.84 10.60
C ASP A 14 -3.40 6.42 9.54
N VAL A 15 -4.34 7.26 9.97
CA VAL A 15 -5.29 7.95 9.09
C VAL A 15 -4.65 9.06 8.22
N THR A 16 -3.45 9.52 8.55
CA THR A 16 -2.72 10.54 7.78
C THR A 16 -2.10 9.94 6.52
N VAL A 17 -1.56 8.73 6.60
CA VAL A 17 -0.85 8.08 5.48
C VAL A 17 -1.74 7.90 4.22
N PRO A 18 -2.98 7.39 4.31
CA PRO A 18 -3.88 7.34 3.16
C PRO A 18 -4.16 8.72 2.53
N ARG A 19 -4.31 9.77 3.35
CA ARG A 19 -4.50 11.13 2.83
C ARG A 19 -3.29 11.65 2.08
N LEU A 20 -2.07 11.39 2.57
CA LEU A 20 -0.85 11.73 1.82
C LEU A 20 -0.80 11.05 0.45
N ALA A 21 -1.26 9.82 0.35
CA ALA A 21 -1.34 9.14 -0.94
C ALA A 21 -2.33 9.84 -1.91
N VAL A 22 -3.45 10.36 -1.38
CA VAL A 22 -4.40 11.18 -2.15
C VAL A 22 -3.74 12.47 -2.60
N TYR A 23 -3.05 13.18 -1.68
CA TYR A 23 -2.34 14.43 -2.02
C TYR A 23 -1.27 14.18 -3.09
N LEU A 24 -0.46 13.13 -2.94
CA LEU A 24 0.59 12.79 -3.90
C LEU A 24 0.04 12.55 -5.31
N ARG A 25 -1.06 11.81 -5.41
CA ARG A 25 -1.71 11.54 -6.70
C ARG A 25 -2.16 12.83 -7.37
N LYS A 26 -2.85 13.71 -6.61
CA LYS A 26 -3.33 14.98 -7.14
C LYS A 26 -2.19 15.94 -7.51
N LEU A 27 -1.16 16.03 -6.67
CA LEU A 27 0.02 16.84 -6.95
C LEU A 27 0.77 16.38 -8.20
N ARG A 28 0.85 15.06 -8.46
CA ARG A 28 1.44 14.52 -9.69
C ARG A 28 0.62 14.92 -10.94
N GLU A 29 -0.72 14.94 -10.84
CA GLU A 29 -1.58 15.44 -11.90
C GLU A 29 -1.35 16.93 -12.18
N LEU A 30 -1.30 17.76 -11.12
CA LEU A 30 -1.05 19.18 -11.20
C LEU A 30 0.34 19.48 -11.79
N ARG A 31 1.36 18.73 -11.38
CA ARG A 31 2.71 18.80 -11.97
C ARG A 31 2.69 18.51 -13.47
N GLY A 32 1.95 17.47 -13.89
CA GLY A 32 1.78 17.14 -15.30
C GLY A 32 1.06 18.24 -16.11
N ARG A 33 0.28 19.10 -15.44
CA ARG A 33 -0.40 20.27 -16.01
C ARG A 33 0.46 21.54 -15.97
N GLY A 34 1.70 21.47 -15.47
CA GLY A 34 2.61 22.60 -15.36
C GLY A 34 2.32 23.57 -14.20
N VAL A 35 1.57 23.13 -13.19
CA VAL A 35 1.32 23.95 -11.99
C VAL A 35 2.56 23.94 -11.11
N GLU A 36 3.19 25.10 -10.95
CA GLU A 36 4.43 25.23 -10.17
C GLU A 36 4.18 25.39 -8.68
N ARG A 37 3.09 26.07 -8.30
CA ARG A 37 2.75 26.38 -6.90
C ARG A 37 1.29 26.12 -6.60
N ILE A 38 1.02 25.74 -5.35
CA ILE A 38 -0.34 25.52 -4.85
C ILE A 38 -0.42 25.92 -3.38
N SER A 39 -1.50 26.57 -2.98
CA SER A 39 -1.81 26.83 -1.59
C SER A 39 -2.48 25.63 -0.93
N SER A 40 -2.53 25.60 0.42
CA SER A 40 -3.30 24.57 1.13
C SER A 40 -4.81 24.66 0.85
N GLN A 41 -5.30 25.84 0.48
CA GLN A 41 -6.71 26.02 0.14
C GLN A 41 -7.03 25.40 -1.22
N GLU A 42 -6.26 25.72 -2.25
CA GLU A 42 -6.42 25.15 -3.58
C GLU A 42 -6.24 23.62 -3.58
N LEU A 43 -5.24 23.10 -2.85
CA LEU A 43 -5.07 21.65 -2.70
C LEU A 43 -6.26 21.02 -2.00
N ALA A 44 -6.85 21.69 -1.00
CA ALA A 44 -8.03 21.21 -0.28
C ALA A 44 -9.24 21.07 -1.20
N GLU A 45 -9.47 22.05 -2.07
CA GLU A 45 -10.52 22.04 -3.10
C GLU A 45 -10.33 20.89 -4.08
N GLU A 46 -9.09 20.63 -4.50
CA GLU A 46 -8.76 19.55 -5.45
C GLU A 46 -8.93 18.14 -4.86
N VAL A 47 -8.92 17.98 -3.54
CA VAL A 47 -9.02 16.67 -2.86
C VAL A 47 -10.25 16.53 -1.95
N ASP A 48 -11.15 17.52 -1.98
CA ASP A 48 -12.38 17.62 -1.15
C ASP A 48 -12.07 17.44 0.36
N LEU A 49 -11.11 18.20 0.84
CA LEU A 49 -10.68 18.21 2.24
C LEU A 49 -10.58 19.63 2.80
N ASN A 50 -10.30 19.74 4.09
CA ASN A 50 -10.09 21.01 4.76
C ASN A 50 -8.62 21.44 4.70
N ALA A 51 -8.34 22.68 4.33
CA ALA A 51 -6.99 23.25 4.27
C ALA A 51 -6.23 23.18 5.61
N ALA A 52 -6.93 23.29 6.76
CA ALA A 52 -6.33 23.11 8.07
C ALA A 52 -5.87 21.67 8.29
N GLN A 53 -6.62 20.68 7.79
CA GLN A 53 -6.23 19.27 7.85
C GLN A 53 -4.99 19.01 7.01
N ILE A 54 -4.91 19.54 5.78
CA ILE A 54 -3.72 19.42 4.93
C ILE A 54 -2.48 20.00 5.62
N ARG A 55 -2.57 21.20 6.19
CA ARG A 55 -1.46 21.79 6.94
C ARG A 55 -1.05 20.93 8.13
N LYS A 56 -2.01 20.38 8.88
CA LYS A 56 -1.75 19.48 10.00
C LYS A 56 -1.08 18.19 9.54
N ASP A 57 -1.59 17.55 8.49
CA ASP A 57 -1.03 16.30 7.96
C ASP A 57 0.41 16.50 7.47
N LEU A 58 0.68 17.57 6.73
CA LEU A 58 2.01 17.87 6.26
C LEU A 58 2.98 18.21 7.41
N SER A 59 2.51 18.85 8.48
CA SER A 59 3.37 19.23 9.62
C SER A 59 4.00 18.04 10.37
N TYR A 60 3.45 16.84 10.25
CA TYR A 60 4.07 15.62 10.81
C TYR A 60 5.39 15.25 10.14
N PHE A 61 5.65 15.74 8.95
CA PHE A 61 6.79 15.35 8.12
C PHE A 61 7.79 16.50 7.91
N GLY A 62 7.46 17.72 8.34
CA GLY A 62 8.32 18.89 8.24
C GLY A 62 7.59 20.17 7.80
N GLU A 63 8.35 21.22 7.60
CA GLU A 63 7.84 22.50 7.06
C GLU A 63 7.99 22.51 5.54
N PHE A 64 6.91 22.26 4.81
CA PHE A 64 6.93 22.16 3.35
C PHE A 64 6.58 23.44 2.61
N GLY A 65 6.01 24.42 3.28
CA GLY A 65 5.51 25.65 2.66
C GLY A 65 6.00 26.93 3.33
N VAL A 66 5.94 28.01 2.59
CA VAL A 66 6.17 29.36 3.11
C VAL A 66 4.82 30.00 3.42
N ARG A 67 4.69 30.56 4.61
CA ARG A 67 3.44 31.21 5.05
C ARG A 67 3.05 32.34 4.07
N GLY A 68 1.83 32.27 3.54
CA GLY A 68 1.30 33.25 2.57
C GLY A 68 1.73 32.99 1.11
N VAL A 69 2.63 32.03 0.85
CA VAL A 69 3.15 31.72 -0.52
C VAL A 69 2.64 30.36 -1.01
N GLY A 70 2.36 29.42 -0.09
CA GLY A 70 1.97 28.04 -0.42
C GLY A 70 3.17 27.13 -0.59
N TYR A 71 2.97 26.07 -1.39
CA TYR A 71 3.92 24.99 -1.62
C TYR A 71 4.40 24.97 -3.07
N GLU A 72 5.65 24.69 -3.28
CA GLU A 72 6.18 24.33 -4.60
C GLU A 72 5.78 22.89 -4.91
N VAL A 73 5.06 22.68 -6.02
CA VAL A 73 4.46 21.38 -6.36
C VAL A 73 5.53 20.30 -6.50
N ASP A 74 6.61 20.55 -7.22
CA ASP A 74 7.69 19.59 -7.42
C ASP A 74 8.32 19.17 -6.09
N ARG A 75 8.67 20.13 -5.25
CA ARG A 75 9.25 19.88 -3.93
C ARG A 75 8.30 19.08 -3.05
N LEU A 76 7.00 19.43 -3.04
CA LEU A 76 6.01 18.75 -2.22
C LEU A 76 5.78 17.30 -2.70
N VAL A 77 5.78 17.05 -4.01
CA VAL A 77 5.74 15.69 -4.59
C VAL A 77 6.91 14.86 -4.10
N ASP A 78 8.13 15.39 -4.18
CA ASP A 78 9.34 14.67 -3.79
C ASP A 78 9.38 14.37 -2.29
N GLU A 79 8.95 15.34 -1.46
CA GLU A 79 8.91 15.18 -0.01
C GLU A 79 7.85 14.13 0.41
N ILE A 80 6.63 14.19 -0.15
CA ILE A 80 5.60 13.18 0.15
C ILE A 80 6.03 11.81 -0.37
N THR A 81 6.66 11.73 -1.54
CA THR A 81 7.19 10.48 -2.09
C THR A 81 8.18 9.84 -1.11
N ARG A 82 9.13 10.62 -0.56
CA ARG A 82 10.08 10.15 0.47
C ARG A 82 9.38 9.79 1.78
N CYS A 83 8.41 10.59 2.22
CA CYS A 83 7.65 10.30 3.44
C CYS A 83 6.90 8.96 3.38
N LEU A 84 6.33 8.66 2.22
CA LEU A 84 5.63 7.38 1.96
C LEU A 84 6.59 6.23 1.65
N GLY A 85 7.91 6.48 1.55
CA GLY A 85 8.90 5.48 1.18
C GLY A 85 8.79 5.02 -0.27
N LEU A 86 8.23 5.85 -1.16
CA LEU A 86 8.04 5.55 -2.58
C LEU A 86 9.21 6.04 -3.45
N ASP A 87 10.32 6.44 -2.83
CA ASP A 87 11.61 6.77 -3.44
C ASP A 87 12.45 5.53 -3.79
N ARG A 88 11.92 4.33 -3.50
CA ARG A 88 12.47 3.02 -3.90
C ARG A 88 11.37 2.13 -4.47
N THR A 89 11.79 1.06 -5.15
CA THR A 89 10.87 0.01 -5.58
C THR A 89 10.66 -1.01 -4.47
N TRP A 90 9.41 -1.38 -4.21
CA TRP A 90 9.00 -2.40 -3.26
C TRP A 90 8.61 -3.68 -4.00
N ASN A 91 9.24 -4.80 -3.65
CA ASN A 91 8.94 -6.09 -4.24
C ASN A 91 7.74 -6.73 -3.55
N VAL A 92 6.74 -7.05 -4.35
CA VAL A 92 5.47 -7.60 -3.89
C VAL A 92 5.28 -9.00 -4.44
N ILE A 93 4.75 -9.89 -3.63
CA ILE A 93 4.23 -11.18 -4.08
C ILE A 93 2.73 -11.27 -3.84
N ILE A 94 2.06 -12.14 -4.59
CA ILE A 94 0.66 -12.52 -4.37
C ILE A 94 0.61 -13.99 -4.00
N ILE A 95 -0.15 -14.34 -2.96
CA ILE A 95 -0.41 -15.72 -2.56
C ILE A 95 -1.90 -15.98 -2.69
N GLY A 96 -2.24 -16.93 -3.58
CA GLY A 96 -3.58 -17.25 -4.04
C GLY A 96 -3.82 -16.74 -5.46
N ALA A 97 -3.64 -17.59 -6.49
CA ALA A 97 -3.96 -17.28 -7.89
C ALA A 97 -5.44 -17.62 -8.19
N GLY A 98 -6.34 -17.15 -7.32
CA GLY A 98 -7.78 -17.11 -7.56
C GLY A 98 -8.20 -15.93 -8.42
N GLN A 99 -9.50 -15.66 -8.53
CA GLN A 99 -10.01 -14.54 -9.33
C GLN A 99 -9.40 -13.19 -8.90
N LEU A 100 -9.41 -12.90 -7.59
CA LEU A 100 -8.85 -11.65 -7.06
C LEU A 100 -7.32 -11.59 -7.25
N GLY A 101 -6.60 -12.65 -6.89
CA GLY A 101 -5.14 -12.68 -7.03
C GLY A 101 -4.69 -12.50 -8.49
N THR A 102 -5.39 -13.16 -9.42
CA THR A 102 -5.15 -12.98 -10.85
C THR A 102 -5.45 -11.56 -11.32
N ALA A 103 -6.56 -10.97 -10.90
CA ALA A 103 -6.89 -9.58 -11.22
C ALA A 103 -5.82 -8.60 -10.70
N LEU A 104 -5.35 -8.78 -9.46
CA LEU A 104 -4.28 -7.98 -8.88
C LEU A 104 -2.94 -8.18 -9.60
N ALA A 105 -2.64 -9.40 -10.09
CA ALA A 105 -1.42 -9.67 -10.84
C ALA A 105 -1.35 -8.90 -12.17
N TRP A 106 -2.50 -8.58 -12.77
CA TRP A 106 -2.59 -7.77 -13.98
C TRP A 106 -2.76 -6.26 -13.72
N TYR A 107 -2.87 -5.85 -12.46
CA TYR A 107 -3.14 -4.46 -12.12
C TYR A 107 -1.89 -3.58 -12.30
N ARG A 108 -1.86 -2.79 -13.36
CA ARG A 108 -0.74 -1.90 -13.69
C ARG A 108 -0.51 -0.75 -12.68
N GLY A 109 -1.51 -0.43 -11.87
CA GLY A 109 -1.40 0.62 -10.85
C GLY A 109 -0.29 0.37 -9.82
N PHE A 110 0.06 -0.87 -9.56
CA PHE A 110 1.16 -1.18 -8.65
C PHE A 110 2.50 -0.65 -9.16
N SER A 111 2.86 -0.94 -10.39
CA SER A 111 4.13 -0.50 -10.97
C SER A 111 4.23 1.03 -11.10
N GLN A 112 3.12 1.70 -11.36
CA GLN A 112 3.06 3.17 -11.42
C GLN A 112 3.31 3.84 -10.06
N GLN A 113 3.10 3.12 -8.96
CA GLN A 113 3.29 3.59 -7.60
C GLN A 113 4.54 3.03 -6.91
N GLY A 114 5.48 2.44 -7.65
CA GLY A 114 6.73 1.92 -7.10
C GLY A 114 6.65 0.52 -6.49
N PHE A 115 5.59 -0.26 -6.78
CA PHE A 115 5.47 -1.65 -6.36
C PHE A 115 5.69 -2.60 -7.54
N ARG A 116 6.65 -3.50 -7.41
CA ARG A 116 6.99 -4.48 -8.45
C ARG A 116 6.51 -5.87 -8.04
N LEU A 117 5.59 -6.44 -8.81
CA LEU A 117 5.18 -7.84 -8.64
C LEU A 117 6.33 -8.76 -9.08
N VAL A 118 6.83 -9.59 -8.17
CA VAL A 118 7.98 -10.46 -8.38
C VAL A 118 7.64 -11.95 -8.29
N GLY A 119 6.42 -12.31 -7.86
CA GLY A 119 5.96 -13.69 -7.79
C GLY A 119 4.47 -13.79 -7.52
N VAL A 120 3.84 -14.81 -8.06
CA VAL A 120 2.47 -15.24 -7.74
C VAL A 120 2.53 -16.71 -7.36
N PHE A 121 1.89 -17.06 -6.25
CA PHE A 121 1.94 -18.41 -5.66
C PHE A 121 0.54 -18.98 -5.47
N ASP A 122 0.41 -20.28 -5.63
CA ASP A 122 -0.82 -21.03 -5.32
C ASP A 122 -0.44 -22.47 -4.89
N ASP A 123 -1.34 -23.15 -4.20
CA ASP A 123 -1.17 -24.56 -3.81
C ASP A 123 -1.85 -25.55 -4.77
N ALA A 124 -2.72 -25.06 -5.63
CA ALA A 124 -3.50 -25.89 -6.55
C ALA A 124 -2.65 -26.32 -7.76
N PRO A 125 -2.37 -27.63 -7.95
CA PRO A 125 -1.52 -28.12 -9.06
C PRO A 125 -1.96 -27.64 -10.45
N ARG A 126 -3.28 -27.49 -10.67
CA ARG A 126 -3.85 -27.02 -11.94
C ARG A 126 -3.53 -25.55 -12.27
N LYS A 127 -3.11 -24.76 -11.27
CA LYS A 127 -2.78 -23.35 -11.44
C LYS A 127 -1.28 -23.11 -11.54
N ILE A 128 -0.48 -23.98 -10.92
CA ILE A 128 0.98 -23.89 -10.96
C ILE A 128 1.43 -23.98 -12.42
N GLY A 129 2.31 -23.08 -12.84
CA GLY A 129 2.75 -22.93 -14.22
C GLY A 129 1.83 -22.08 -15.11
N ALA A 130 0.64 -21.69 -14.65
CA ALA A 130 -0.23 -20.78 -15.41
C ALA A 130 0.44 -19.40 -15.57
N ALA A 131 0.31 -18.80 -16.75
CA ALA A 131 0.93 -17.51 -17.05
C ALA A 131 0.23 -16.34 -16.34
N TYR A 132 1.02 -15.37 -15.84
CA TYR A 132 0.55 -14.05 -15.47
C TYR A 132 1.60 -13.00 -15.91
N GLY A 133 1.17 -11.93 -16.54
CA GLY A 133 2.11 -10.89 -17.02
C GLY A 133 3.30 -11.51 -17.77
N THR A 134 4.50 -11.36 -17.22
CA THR A 134 5.75 -11.92 -17.76
C THR A 134 6.22 -13.18 -17.00
N GLY A 135 5.46 -13.66 -16.03
CA GLY A 135 5.83 -14.80 -15.16
C GLY A 135 4.81 -15.94 -15.18
N HIS A 136 5.06 -16.91 -14.32
CA HIS A 136 4.19 -18.07 -14.11
C HIS A 136 3.90 -18.24 -12.62
N VAL A 137 2.71 -18.78 -12.32
CA VAL A 137 2.32 -19.11 -10.94
C VAL A 137 3.26 -20.19 -10.41
N LEU A 138 3.83 -19.94 -9.24
CA LEU A 138 4.76 -20.82 -8.54
C LEU A 138 4.01 -21.64 -7.48
N ASP A 139 4.60 -22.78 -7.10
CA ASP A 139 4.11 -23.53 -5.94
C ASP A 139 4.39 -22.76 -4.65
N VAL A 140 3.37 -22.61 -3.81
CA VAL A 140 3.52 -21.94 -2.50
C VAL A 140 4.50 -22.70 -1.58
N ALA A 141 4.73 -23.99 -1.80
CA ALA A 141 5.75 -24.76 -1.09
C ALA A 141 7.17 -24.22 -1.31
N ASP A 142 7.42 -23.57 -2.45
CA ASP A 142 8.71 -22.96 -2.78
C ASP A 142 8.91 -21.53 -2.23
N LEU A 143 7.94 -20.96 -1.52
CA LEU A 143 7.95 -19.57 -1.10
C LEU A 143 9.18 -19.20 -0.26
N GLU A 144 9.54 -20.04 0.71
CA GLU A 144 10.68 -19.77 1.61
C GLU A 144 11.99 -19.78 0.81
N ARG A 145 12.18 -20.80 -0.06
CA ARG A 145 13.35 -20.87 -0.96
C ARG A 145 13.43 -19.67 -1.89
N PHE A 146 12.33 -19.30 -2.54
CA PHE A 146 12.24 -18.14 -3.42
C PHE A 146 12.62 -16.84 -2.68
N SER A 147 12.09 -16.63 -1.48
CA SER A 147 12.38 -15.44 -0.68
C SER A 147 13.84 -15.38 -0.26
N ASP A 148 14.45 -16.51 0.11
CA ASP A 148 15.85 -16.60 0.50
C ASP A 148 16.79 -16.34 -0.68
N GLU A 149 16.51 -16.89 -1.85
CA GLU A 149 17.29 -16.66 -3.08
C GLU A 149 17.28 -15.16 -3.44
N ARG A 150 16.12 -14.53 -3.42
CA ARG A 150 16.00 -13.10 -3.70
C ARG A 150 16.70 -12.24 -2.65
N ARG A 151 16.65 -12.60 -1.37
CA ARG A 151 17.34 -11.90 -0.30
C ARG A 151 18.87 -11.96 -0.49
N ARG A 152 19.41 -13.12 -0.89
CA ARG A 152 20.83 -13.29 -1.18
C ARG A 152 21.29 -12.47 -2.38
N SER A 153 20.42 -12.25 -3.37
CA SER A 153 20.73 -11.42 -4.54
C SER A 153 20.52 -9.91 -4.30
N GLY A 154 20.15 -9.50 -3.08
CA GLY A 154 19.89 -8.09 -2.75
C GLY A 154 18.57 -7.55 -3.24
N ASP A 155 17.66 -8.40 -3.73
CA ASP A 155 16.36 -8.05 -4.29
C ASP A 155 15.22 -8.71 -3.49
N ALA A 156 15.27 -8.56 -2.17
CA ALA A 156 14.36 -9.20 -1.22
C ALA A 156 12.88 -8.91 -1.51
N VAL A 157 12.00 -9.83 -1.11
CA VAL A 157 10.54 -9.60 -1.10
C VAL A 157 10.20 -8.72 0.10
N ASP A 158 9.49 -7.63 -0.12
CA ASP A 158 9.11 -6.67 0.92
C ASP A 158 7.70 -6.92 1.46
N LEU A 159 6.74 -7.22 0.57
CA LEU A 159 5.31 -7.32 0.90
C LEU A 159 4.65 -8.55 0.29
N ALA A 160 3.63 -9.07 0.96
CA ALA A 160 2.77 -10.11 0.43
C ALA A 160 1.30 -9.66 0.40
N LEU A 161 0.62 -9.93 -0.73
CA LEU A 161 -0.83 -9.82 -0.84
C LEU A 161 -1.42 -11.23 -0.69
N VAL A 162 -2.23 -11.45 0.34
CA VAL A 162 -2.87 -12.73 0.65
C VAL A 162 -4.29 -12.71 0.13
N THR A 163 -4.57 -13.53 -0.88
CA THR A 163 -5.86 -13.62 -1.60
C THR A 163 -6.41 -15.05 -1.61
N VAL A 164 -6.14 -15.78 -0.53
CA VAL A 164 -6.59 -17.14 -0.32
C VAL A 164 -7.96 -17.20 0.36
N PRO A 165 -8.66 -18.36 0.37
CA PRO A 165 -9.87 -18.55 1.17
C PRO A 165 -9.61 -18.33 2.67
N ALA A 166 -10.68 -17.99 3.42
CA ALA A 166 -10.60 -17.73 4.86
C ALA A 166 -9.93 -18.86 5.65
N SER A 167 -10.20 -20.12 5.29
CA SER A 167 -9.64 -21.32 5.94
C SER A 167 -8.13 -21.45 5.81
N ALA A 168 -7.52 -20.88 4.76
CA ALA A 168 -6.09 -20.95 4.52
C ALA A 168 -5.32 -19.69 4.97
N ALA A 169 -6.04 -18.64 5.38
CA ALA A 169 -5.44 -17.32 5.59
C ALA A 169 -4.37 -17.30 6.70
N GLN A 170 -4.65 -17.91 7.86
CA GLN A 170 -3.70 -17.91 8.98
C GLN A 170 -2.41 -18.67 8.63
N GLU A 171 -2.55 -19.87 8.07
CA GLU A 171 -1.38 -20.67 7.66
C GLU A 171 -0.54 -19.94 6.61
N THR A 172 -1.20 -19.25 5.67
CA THR A 172 -0.53 -18.45 4.64
C THR A 172 0.28 -17.32 5.27
N VAL A 173 -0.30 -16.57 6.22
CA VAL A 173 0.39 -15.47 6.92
C VAL A 173 1.58 -16.01 7.72
N ASP A 174 1.43 -17.14 8.38
CA ASP A 174 2.53 -17.77 9.13
C ASP A 174 3.66 -18.22 8.19
N ARG A 175 3.34 -18.73 7.01
CA ARG A 175 4.32 -19.10 5.96
C ARG A 175 5.05 -17.85 5.43
N VAL A 176 4.34 -16.78 5.16
CA VAL A 176 4.92 -15.48 4.76
C VAL A 176 5.92 -14.98 5.80
N ALA A 177 5.56 -15.10 7.10
CA ALA A 177 6.45 -14.73 8.20
C ALA A 177 7.72 -15.60 8.24
N ARG A 178 7.59 -16.94 8.07
CA ARG A 178 8.75 -17.85 7.98
C ARG A 178 9.66 -17.53 6.80
N ALA A 179 9.08 -17.12 5.66
CA ALA A 179 9.85 -16.64 4.50
C ALA A 179 10.57 -15.29 4.77
N GLY A 180 10.42 -14.70 5.96
CA GLY A 180 11.08 -13.46 6.37
C GLY A 180 10.43 -12.19 5.82
N ILE A 181 9.23 -12.27 5.25
CA ILE A 181 8.45 -11.15 4.72
C ILE A 181 7.71 -10.51 5.90
N ARG A 182 7.79 -9.18 6.02
CA ARG A 182 7.35 -8.45 7.22
C ARG A 182 6.11 -7.59 7.05
N ALA A 183 5.57 -7.48 5.83
CA ALA A 183 4.37 -6.71 5.56
C ALA A 183 3.38 -7.54 4.74
N VAL A 184 2.14 -7.59 5.20
CA VAL A 184 1.06 -8.38 4.61
C VAL A 184 -0.18 -7.52 4.43
N VAL A 185 -0.77 -7.58 3.25
CA VAL A 185 -2.14 -7.11 3.01
C VAL A 185 -3.02 -8.35 2.86
N ASN A 186 -3.92 -8.55 3.81
CA ASN A 186 -4.83 -9.69 3.82
C ASN A 186 -6.18 -9.32 3.19
N PHE A 187 -6.51 -9.95 2.08
CA PHE A 187 -7.81 -9.84 1.40
C PHE A 187 -8.76 -11.00 1.75
N ALA A 188 -8.27 -12.03 2.47
CA ALA A 188 -9.14 -13.11 2.91
C ALA A 188 -10.22 -12.57 3.86
N PRO A 189 -11.48 -13.03 3.74
CA PRO A 189 -12.60 -12.51 4.54
C PRO A 189 -12.56 -13.05 6.00
N THR A 190 -11.40 -12.94 6.63
CA THR A 190 -11.17 -13.35 8.02
C THR A 190 -10.01 -12.58 8.63
N ARG A 191 -10.10 -12.35 9.93
CA ARG A 191 -8.97 -11.79 10.69
C ARG A 191 -7.91 -12.85 10.91
N VAL A 192 -6.66 -12.43 10.82
CA VAL A 192 -5.50 -13.27 11.11
C VAL A 192 -4.71 -12.67 12.26
N THR A 193 -4.05 -13.52 13.04
CA THR A 193 -3.11 -13.10 14.08
C THR A 193 -1.77 -12.80 13.43
N ALA A 194 -1.27 -11.56 13.59
CA ALA A 194 0.03 -11.19 13.06
C ALA A 194 1.16 -11.86 13.86
N PRO A 195 2.05 -12.66 13.23
CA PRO A 195 3.25 -13.15 13.87
C PRO A 195 4.16 -12.00 14.35
N ALA A 196 5.02 -12.27 15.34
CA ALA A 196 5.91 -11.25 15.87
C ALA A 196 6.77 -10.59 14.77
N GLY A 197 6.76 -9.27 14.72
CA GLY A 197 7.50 -8.48 13.74
C GLY A 197 6.91 -8.45 12.33
N VAL A 198 5.68 -8.93 12.13
CA VAL A 198 4.93 -8.84 10.87
C VAL A 198 3.80 -7.82 11.02
N MET A 199 3.73 -6.88 10.10
CA MET A 199 2.62 -5.94 9.98
C MET A 199 1.55 -6.55 9.07
N VAL A 200 0.31 -6.63 9.55
CA VAL A 200 -0.83 -7.10 8.76
C VAL A 200 -1.86 -5.98 8.63
N ARG A 201 -2.25 -5.69 7.39
CA ARG A 201 -3.39 -4.82 7.08
C ARG A 201 -4.50 -5.65 6.48
N GLN A 202 -5.70 -5.56 7.06
CA GLN A 202 -6.90 -6.19 6.53
C GLN A 202 -7.56 -5.29 5.50
N VAL A 203 -7.92 -5.86 4.35
CA VAL A 203 -8.79 -5.23 3.35
C VAL A 203 -10.07 -6.05 3.27
N ASP A 204 -11.18 -5.47 3.67
CA ASP A 204 -12.51 -6.09 3.63
C ASP A 204 -13.47 -5.23 2.82
N LEU A 205 -13.66 -5.62 1.56
CA LEU A 205 -14.58 -4.92 0.65
C LEU A 205 -16.04 -5.01 1.09
N THR A 206 -16.40 -6.06 1.83
CA THR A 206 -17.77 -6.25 2.31
C THR A 206 -18.11 -5.23 3.40
N SER A 207 -17.17 -4.93 4.27
CA SER A 207 -17.34 -3.89 5.30
C SER A 207 -17.61 -2.51 4.69
N GLU A 208 -16.95 -2.16 3.59
CA GLU A 208 -17.20 -0.89 2.87
C GLU A 208 -18.63 -0.85 2.29
N LEU A 209 -19.10 -1.96 1.72
CA LEU A 209 -20.48 -2.05 1.23
C LEU A 209 -21.51 -1.98 2.35
N MET A 210 -21.24 -2.61 3.50
CA MET A 210 -22.10 -2.52 4.68
C MET A 210 -22.20 -1.08 5.21
N LEU A 211 -21.08 -0.36 5.25
CA LEU A 211 -21.07 1.05 5.65
C LEU A 211 -21.95 1.90 4.72
N LEU A 212 -21.83 1.71 3.41
CA LEU A 212 -22.67 2.42 2.44
C LEU A 212 -24.16 2.03 2.57
N SER A 213 -24.46 0.76 2.80
CA SER A 213 -25.85 0.29 3.04
C SER A 213 -26.47 0.96 4.26
N PHE A 214 -25.71 1.10 5.33
CA PHE A 214 -26.14 1.80 6.54
C PHE A 214 -26.50 3.26 6.23
N HIS A 215 -25.63 4.01 5.57
CA HIS A 215 -25.90 5.40 5.22
C HIS A 215 -27.05 5.56 4.22
N LEU A 216 -27.23 4.62 3.30
CA LEU A 216 -28.35 4.65 2.36
C LEU A 216 -29.71 4.48 3.08
N ARG A 217 -29.78 3.59 4.07
CA ARG A 217 -31.01 3.44 4.89
C ARG A 217 -31.36 4.74 5.61
N ASP A 218 -30.36 5.38 6.25
CA ASP A 218 -30.57 6.66 6.93
C ASP A 218 -31.08 7.74 5.95
N ALA A 219 -30.51 7.80 4.75
CA ALA A 219 -30.90 8.75 3.71
C ALA A 219 -32.30 8.49 3.14
N MET A 220 -32.76 7.22 3.14
CA MET A 220 -34.10 6.80 2.68
C MET A 220 -35.16 6.91 3.78
N GLY A 221 -34.78 7.24 5.04
CA GLY A 221 -35.67 7.35 6.18
C GLY A 221 -36.31 6.00 6.59
N GLU A 222 -35.67 4.89 6.26
CA GLU A 222 -36.08 3.56 6.69
C GLU A 222 -35.51 3.26 8.09
N PRO A 223 -36.38 2.82 9.04
CA PRO A 223 -35.97 2.51 10.42
C PRO A 223 -35.05 1.26 10.53
#